data_c410e99c710440cf514feff91c0253ff
#
_entry.id   c410e99c710440cf514feff91c0253ff
#
_cell.length_a   1.000
_cell.length_b   1.000
_cell.length_c   1.000
_cell.angle_alpha   90.00
_cell.angle_beta   90.00
_cell.angle_gamma   90.00
#
_symmetry.space_group_name_H-M   'P 1'
#
loop_
_entity.id
_entity.type
_entity.pdbx_description
1 polymer ?
#
loop_
_entity_poly.entity_id
_entity_poly.type
_entity_poly.pdbx_seq_one_letter_code
_entity_poly.pdbx_strand_id
1 'polypeptide(L)'
;RDDRRIKKWRSAGTLGELYLKEMAEQGLLLEDMTHLKYIFREDEPQHLRYRIEELEHAPTDEERAEYAKDGWQEVCHYELDYVFAKECSADEPEVSQEAVLRDLDKKIEKEKGSIRETKIGLLIALVILAVCVFSMGRAALSGDTLLIALRFFGPTALIAFAGGYWEI
;
A
#
# COMPACT_ATOMS: atom_id res chain seq x y z
N ARG A 1 -33.30 15.95 -10.56
CA ARG A 1 -32.38 14.96 -11.14
C ARG A 1 -31.82 14.17 -9.98
N ASP A 2 -32.21 12.91 -9.93
CA ASP A 2 -31.80 12.00 -8.86
C ASP A 2 -30.31 11.69 -9.09
N ASP A 3 -29.46 12.30 -8.29
CA ASP A 3 -27.98 12.21 -8.38
C ASP A 3 -27.54 10.86 -7.80
N ARG A 4 -27.72 9.80 -8.60
CA ARG A 4 -27.36 8.44 -8.19
C ARG A 4 -25.86 8.28 -8.16
N ARG A 5 -25.28 8.47 -6.99
CA ARG A 5 -23.88 8.19 -6.74
C ARG A 5 -23.66 6.68 -6.70
N ILE A 6 -22.88 6.18 -7.64
CA ILE A 6 -22.52 4.76 -7.74
C ILE A 6 -21.24 4.53 -6.95
N LYS A 7 -21.27 3.61 -5.98
CA LYS A 7 -20.12 3.26 -5.13
C LYS A 7 -19.55 1.93 -5.57
N LYS A 8 -18.27 1.90 -5.93
CA LYS A 8 -17.53 0.68 -6.32
C LYS A 8 -16.25 0.54 -5.50
N TRP A 9 -15.78 -0.69 -5.32
CA TRP A 9 -14.56 -0.95 -4.57
C TRP A 9 -13.35 -0.28 -5.20
N ARG A 10 -12.47 0.26 -4.36
CA ARG A 10 -11.24 0.90 -4.78
C ARG A 10 -10.21 -0.15 -5.18
N SER A 11 -9.52 0.07 -6.30
CA SER A 11 -8.33 -0.64 -6.72
C SER A 11 -7.15 0.33 -6.69
N ALA A 12 -5.99 -0.12 -6.24
CA ALA A 12 -4.81 0.73 -6.08
C ALA A 12 -3.87 0.65 -7.29
N GLY A 13 -3.06 1.71 -7.49
CA GLY A 13 -2.01 1.77 -8.50
C GLY A 13 -2.53 1.64 -9.92
N THR A 14 -1.71 1.09 -10.80
CA THR A 14 -1.97 0.98 -12.25
C THR A 14 -3.28 0.25 -12.59
N LEU A 15 -3.69 -0.76 -11.81
CA LEU A 15 -5.00 -1.41 -11.97
C LEU A 15 -6.14 -0.46 -11.64
N GLY A 16 -5.97 0.41 -10.63
CA GLY A 16 -6.95 1.44 -10.30
C GLY A 16 -7.09 2.45 -11.43
N GLU A 17 -5.98 2.89 -12.02
CA GLU A 17 -5.97 3.83 -13.14
C GLU A 17 -6.69 3.28 -14.37
N LEU A 18 -6.41 2.02 -14.74
CA LEU A 18 -7.11 1.35 -15.84
C LEU A 18 -8.59 1.16 -15.56
N TYR A 19 -8.92 0.78 -14.33
CA TYR A 19 -10.32 0.63 -13.92
C TYR A 19 -11.08 1.95 -14.00
N LEU A 20 -10.48 3.06 -13.54
CA LEU A 20 -11.09 4.39 -13.63
C LEU A 20 -11.27 4.84 -15.10
N LYS A 21 -10.29 4.55 -15.98
CA LYS A 21 -10.39 4.79 -17.42
C LYS A 21 -11.59 4.04 -18.01
N GLU A 22 -11.70 2.74 -17.74
CA GLU A 22 -12.81 1.91 -18.23
C GLU A 22 -14.18 2.43 -17.73
N MET A 23 -14.25 2.86 -16.47
CA MET A 23 -15.47 3.46 -15.93
C MET A 23 -15.85 4.76 -16.64
N ALA A 24 -14.89 5.63 -16.92
CA ALA A 24 -15.13 6.88 -17.65
C ALA A 24 -15.61 6.63 -19.08
N GLU A 25 -15.09 5.62 -19.77
CA GLU A 25 -15.55 5.18 -21.09
C GLU A 25 -16.98 4.62 -21.05
N GLN A 26 -17.44 4.13 -19.91
CA GLN A 26 -18.82 3.69 -19.68
C GLN A 26 -19.75 4.83 -19.20
N GLY A 27 -19.27 6.06 -19.10
CA GLY A 27 -20.04 7.20 -18.62
C GLY A 27 -20.14 7.29 -17.10
N LEU A 28 -19.22 6.65 -16.38
CA LEU A 28 -19.10 6.74 -14.93
C LEU A 28 -17.85 7.56 -14.58
N LEU A 29 -18.03 8.84 -14.31
CA LEU A 29 -16.92 9.72 -13.94
C LEU A 29 -16.67 9.70 -12.45
N LEU A 30 -15.41 9.59 -12.05
CA LEU A 30 -15.01 9.67 -10.66
C LEU A 30 -15.31 11.07 -10.11
N GLU A 31 -16.03 11.14 -8.99
CA GLU A 31 -16.38 12.37 -8.31
C GLU A 31 -15.64 12.50 -6.98
N ASP A 32 -15.54 11.38 -6.25
CA ASP A 32 -14.95 11.37 -4.91
C ASP A 32 -14.43 9.97 -4.58
N MET A 33 -13.66 9.85 -3.51
CA MET A 33 -13.22 8.55 -3.00
C MET A 33 -13.17 8.50 -1.47
N THR A 34 -13.24 7.27 -0.95
CA THR A 34 -13.05 6.95 0.46
C THR A 34 -11.94 5.92 0.58
N HIS A 35 -11.58 5.55 1.81
CA HIS A 35 -10.59 4.49 2.05
C HIS A 35 -10.80 3.21 1.21
N LEU A 36 -12.05 2.79 1.03
CA LEU A 36 -12.36 1.51 0.36
C LEU A 36 -13.11 1.66 -0.97
N LYS A 37 -13.65 2.83 -1.30
CA LYS A 37 -14.58 2.96 -2.43
C LYS A 37 -14.32 4.21 -3.25
N TYR A 38 -14.47 4.06 -4.55
CA TYR A 38 -14.68 5.15 -5.49
C TYR A 38 -16.16 5.52 -5.55
N ILE A 39 -16.45 6.79 -5.68
CA ILE A 39 -17.79 7.37 -5.83
C ILE A 39 -17.86 7.97 -7.21
N PHE A 40 -18.76 7.47 -8.04
CA PHE A 40 -18.94 7.90 -9.42
C PHE A 40 -20.26 8.65 -9.56
N ARG A 41 -20.28 9.59 -10.49
CA ARG A 41 -21.51 10.16 -11.06
C ARG A 41 -21.72 9.62 -12.48
N GLU A 42 -22.96 9.51 -12.88
CA GLU A 42 -23.31 9.22 -14.28
C GLU A 42 -23.17 10.49 -15.13
N ASP A 43 -22.47 10.39 -16.25
CA ASP A 43 -22.24 11.46 -17.19
C ASP A 43 -22.09 10.87 -18.61
N GLU A 44 -21.81 11.70 -19.61
CA GLU A 44 -21.45 11.22 -20.94
C GLU A 44 -20.11 10.47 -20.90
N PRO A 45 -19.97 9.38 -21.71
CA PRO A 45 -18.71 8.68 -21.84
C PRO A 45 -17.57 9.61 -22.24
N GLN A 46 -16.45 9.54 -21.52
CA GLN A 46 -15.28 10.38 -21.75
C GLN A 46 -14.02 9.51 -21.84
N HIS A 47 -13.10 9.91 -22.72
CA HIS A 47 -11.77 9.29 -22.82
C HIS A 47 -10.80 10.02 -21.90
N LEU A 48 -10.76 9.57 -20.64
CA LEU A 48 -9.89 10.14 -19.62
C LEU A 48 -8.77 9.15 -19.29
N ARG A 49 -7.59 9.69 -19.04
CA ARG A 49 -6.50 8.98 -18.41
C ARG A 49 -6.43 9.36 -16.95
N TYR A 50 -6.33 8.37 -16.09
CA TYR A 50 -6.22 8.60 -14.65
C TYR A 50 -4.81 8.27 -14.17
N ARG A 51 -4.40 8.95 -13.12
CA ARG A 51 -3.14 8.74 -12.41
C ARG A 51 -3.42 8.80 -10.92
N ILE A 52 -2.99 7.77 -10.20
CA ILE A 52 -3.17 7.66 -8.76
C ILE A 52 -1.79 7.77 -8.12
N GLU A 53 -1.57 8.79 -7.31
CA GLU A 53 -0.31 9.05 -6.63
C GLU A 53 -0.53 9.14 -5.13
N GLU A 54 0.34 8.47 -4.38
CA GLU A 54 0.50 8.66 -2.94
C GLU A 54 1.57 9.74 -2.73
N LEU A 55 1.16 10.89 -2.22
CA LEU A 55 2.03 12.02 -1.97
C LEU A 55 2.50 12.04 -0.51
N GLU A 56 3.67 12.61 -0.25
CA GLU A 56 4.18 12.78 1.12
C GLU A 56 3.47 13.91 1.88
N HIS A 57 2.90 14.86 1.16
CA HIS A 57 2.14 16.01 1.68
C HIS A 57 1.06 16.45 0.68
N ALA A 58 0.12 17.26 1.13
CA ALA A 58 -0.84 17.88 0.25
C ALA A 58 -0.12 18.77 -0.80
N PRO A 59 -0.43 18.64 -2.10
CA PRO A 59 0.25 19.38 -3.15
C PRO A 59 0.04 20.90 -2.98
N THR A 60 1.12 21.64 -3.12
CA THR A 60 1.12 23.10 -3.11
C THR A 60 0.46 23.66 -4.38
N ASP A 61 0.16 24.95 -4.40
CA ASP A 61 -0.41 25.59 -5.58
C ASP A 61 0.57 25.59 -6.77
N GLU A 62 1.88 25.65 -6.50
CA GLU A 62 2.92 25.54 -7.52
C GLU A 62 2.97 24.14 -8.12
N GLU A 63 2.91 23.09 -7.30
CA GLU A 63 2.88 21.69 -7.75
C GLU A 63 1.60 21.40 -8.56
N ARG A 64 0.45 21.89 -8.11
CA ARG A 64 -0.80 21.77 -8.88
C ARG A 64 -0.71 22.50 -10.23
N ALA A 65 -0.07 23.66 -10.27
CA ALA A 65 0.15 24.39 -11.53
C ALA A 65 1.10 23.62 -12.46
N GLU A 66 2.05 22.84 -11.93
CA GLU A 66 2.93 22.00 -12.73
C GLU A 66 2.16 20.83 -13.34
N TYR A 67 1.34 20.12 -12.56
CA TYR A 67 0.43 19.10 -13.09
C TYR A 67 -0.51 19.65 -14.17
N ALA A 68 -1.06 20.84 -13.94
CA ALA A 68 -1.97 21.49 -14.90
C ALA A 68 -1.29 21.85 -16.23
N LYS A 69 0.02 22.18 -16.25
CA LYS A 69 0.79 22.42 -17.49
C LYS A 69 0.81 21.20 -18.39
N ASP A 70 0.85 20.01 -17.80
CA ASP A 70 0.83 18.74 -18.51
C ASP A 70 -0.60 18.25 -18.79
N GLY A 71 -1.61 19.04 -18.45
CA GLY A 71 -3.02 18.75 -18.65
C GLY A 71 -3.67 17.90 -17.56
N TRP A 72 -2.94 17.59 -16.47
CA TRP A 72 -3.49 16.86 -15.35
C TRP A 72 -4.30 17.77 -14.43
N GLN A 73 -5.48 17.32 -14.04
CA GLN A 73 -6.35 18.00 -13.08
C GLN A 73 -6.63 17.08 -11.90
N GLU A 74 -6.54 17.59 -10.68
CA GLU A 74 -6.95 16.87 -9.48
C GLU A 74 -8.46 16.65 -9.52
N VAL A 75 -8.88 15.38 -9.35
CA VAL A 75 -10.30 15.00 -9.32
C VAL A 75 -10.77 14.87 -7.88
N CYS A 76 -10.08 14.08 -7.10
CA CYS A 76 -10.37 13.84 -5.69
C CYS A 76 -9.14 13.30 -4.97
N HIS A 77 -9.21 13.28 -3.65
CA HIS A 77 -8.17 12.68 -2.81
C HIS A 77 -8.79 12.05 -1.56
N TYR A 78 -8.08 11.09 -0.98
CA TYR A 78 -8.36 10.55 0.35
C TYR A 78 -7.04 10.46 1.11
N GLU A 79 -6.90 11.20 2.21
CA GLU A 79 -5.63 11.38 2.93
C GLU A 79 -4.53 11.90 1.98
N LEU A 80 -3.50 11.12 1.74
CA LEU A 80 -2.38 11.46 0.85
C LEU A 80 -2.45 10.78 -0.54
N ASP A 81 -3.50 10.00 -0.80
CA ASP A 81 -3.76 9.41 -2.10
C ASP A 81 -4.55 10.38 -2.99
N TYR A 82 -3.93 10.89 -4.03
CA TYR A 82 -4.50 11.84 -4.98
C TYR A 82 -4.81 11.16 -6.30
N VAL A 83 -5.94 11.51 -6.89
CA VAL A 83 -6.33 11.06 -8.22
C VAL A 83 -6.37 12.26 -9.16
N PHE A 84 -5.58 12.19 -10.21
CA PHE A 84 -5.54 13.16 -11.29
C PHE A 84 -6.17 12.55 -12.53
N ALA A 85 -6.83 13.38 -13.33
CA ALA A 85 -7.37 13.01 -14.64
C ALA A 85 -6.87 13.96 -15.71
N LYS A 86 -6.70 13.42 -16.91
CA LYS A 86 -6.33 14.18 -18.12
C LYS A 86 -7.18 13.68 -19.29
N GLU A 87 -7.65 14.60 -20.12
CA GLU A 87 -8.29 14.25 -21.38
C GLU A 87 -7.27 13.63 -22.34
N CYS A 88 -7.58 12.45 -22.85
CA CYS A 88 -6.77 11.79 -23.86
C CYS A 88 -7.15 12.29 -25.26
N SER A 89 -6.15 12.72 -26.03
CA SER A 89 -6.30 12.84 -27.47
C SER A 89 -6.34 11.43 -28.10
N ALA A 90 -7.15 11.24 -29.14
CA ALA A 90 -7.28 9.97 -29.83
C ALA A 90 -5.95 9.38 -30.37
N ASP A 91 -4.92 10.20 -30.48
CA ASP A 91 -3.58 9.83 -30.98
C ASP A 91 -2.57 9.50 -29.86
N GLU A 92 -2.97 9.55 -28.56
CA GLU A 92 -2.05 9.26 -27.47
C GLU A 92 -1.85 7.74 -27.34
N PRO A 93 -0.61 7.24 -27.31
CA PRO A 93 -0.38 5.79 -27.26
C PRO A 93 -1.00 5.19 -26.01
N GLU A 94 -1.84 4.21 -26.20
CA GLU A 94 -2.45 3.44 -25.12
C GLU A 94 -1.32 2.84 -24.25
N VAL A 95 -1.47 2.95 -22.94
CA VAL A 95 -0.54 2.30 -22.00
C VAL A 95 -0.52 0.83 -22.35
N SER A 96 0.59 0.35 -22.89
CA SER A 96 0.65 -1.02 -23.39
C SER A 96 0.34 -1.99 -22.26
N GLN A 97 -0.49 -2.98 -22.53
CA GLN A 97 -0.82 -4.04 -21.56
C GLN A 97 0.45 -4.68 -20.99
N GLU A 98 1.53 -4.72 -21.77
CA GLU A 98 2.84 -5.22 -21.33
C GLU A 98 3.48 -4.34 -20.24
N ALA A 99 3.33 -3.03 -20.29
CA ALA A 99 3.85 -2.13 -19.26
C ALA A 99 3.09 -2.33 -17.93
N VAL A 100 1.78 -2.53 -18.03
CA VAL A 100 0.91 -2.86 -16.88
C VAL A 100 1.28 -4.20 -16.26
N LEU A 101 1.47 -5.23 -17.08
CA LEU A 101 1.87 -6.56 -16.63
C LEU A 101 3.24 -6.53 -15.95
N ARG A 102 4.21 -5.80 -16.49
CA ARG A 102 5.54 -5.63 -15.88
C ARG A 102 5.49 -4.92 -14.52
N ASP A 103 4.61 -3.93 -14.37
CA ASP A 103 4.44 -3.22 -13.09
C ASP A 103 3.76 -4.12 -12.05
N LEU A 104 2.75 -4.89 -12.48
CA LEU A 104 2.11 -5.90 -11.64
C LEU A 104 3.08 -7.00 -11.19
N ASP A 105 3.90 -7.51 -12.09
CA ASP A 105 4.91 -8.52 -11.76
C ASP A 105 5.91 -7.99 -10.73
N LYS A 106 6.37 -6.73 -10.87
CA LYS A 106 7.25 -6.08 -9.89
C LYS A 106 6.59 -5.94 -8.51
N LYS A 107 5.30 -5.56 -8.46
CA LYS A 107 4.54 -5.43 -7.21
C LYS A 107 4.36 -6.80 -6.54
N ILE A 108 4.00 -7.83 -7.31
CA ILE A 108 3.87 -9.20 -6.82
C ILE A 108 5.21 -9.71 -6.27
N GLU A 109 6.31 -9.43 -6.95
CA GLU A 109 7.65 -9.84 -6.51
C GLU A 109 8.06 -9.14 -5.22
N LYS A 110 7.75 -7.84 -5.07
CA LYS A 110 7.97 -7.06 -3.86
C LYS A 110 7.16 -7.59 -2.67
N GLU A 111 5.88 -7.92 -2.88
CA GLU A 111 5.04 -8.50 -1.83
C GLU A 111 5.49 -9.91 -1.44
N LYS A 112 5.88 -10.75 -2.40
CA LYS A 112 6.47 -12.08 -2.11
C LYS A 112 7.75 -11.97 -1.27
N GLY A 113 8.58 -10.96 -1.53
CA GLY A 113 9.77 -10.65 -0.73
C GLY A 113 9.41 -10.35 0.72
N SER A 114 8.46 -9.46 0.96
CA SER A 114 7.98 -9.09 2.29
C SER A 114 7.39 -10.28 3.06
N ILE A 115 6.57 -11.11 2.41
CA ILE A 115 5.99 -12.31 3.02
C ILE A 115 7.08 -13.31 3.41
N ARG A 116 8.12 -13.47 2.58
CA ARG A 116 9.25 -14.37 2.86
C ARG A 116 10.04 -13.89 4.08
N GLU A 117 10.32 -12.61 4.21
CA GLU A 117 11.01 -12.02 5.36
C GLU A 117 10.21 -12.21 6.65
N THR A 118 8.89 -11.98 6.60
CA THR A 118 8.00 -12.21 7.75
C THR A 118 7.98 -13.68 8.18
N LYS A 119 7.94 -14.62 7.24
CA LYS A 119 8.02 -16.07 7.54
C LYS A 119 9.34 -16.47 8.16
N ILE A 120 10.45 -15.93 7.68
CA ILE A 120 11.79 -16.19 8.25
C ILE A 120 11.86 -15.60 9.67
N GLY A 121 11.37 -14.39 9.91
CA GLY A 121 11.31 -13.79 11.22
C GLY A 121 10.50 -14.61 12.22
N LEU A 122 9.35 -15.16 11.78
CA LEU A 122 8.52 -16.03 12.61
C LEU A 122 9.24 -17.33 12.96
N LEU A 123 9.93 -17.96 12.00
CA LEU A 123 10.72 -19.18 12.23
C LEU A 123 11.84 -18.93 13.24
N ILE A 124 12.55 -17.84 13.13
CA ILE A 124 13.61 -17.46 14.08
C ILE A 124 13.03 -17.29 15.49
N ALA A 125 11.90 -16.59 15.61
CA ALA A 125 11.22 -16.39 16.88
C ALA A 125 10.79 -17.72 17.54
N LEU A 126 10.26 -18.67 16.75
CA LEU A 126 9.90 -20.01 17.22
C LEU A 126 11.11 -20.81 17.68
N VAL A 127 12.24 -20.73 16.98
CA VAL A 127 13.49 -21.40 17.40
C VAL A 127 14.00 -20.82 18.71
N ILE A 128 14.00 -19.49 18.85
CA ILE A 128 14.42 -18.82 20.11
C ILE A 128 13.51 -19.27 21.25
N LEU A 129 12.20 -19.29 21.05
CA LEU A 129 11.23 -19.75 22.05
C LEU A 129 11.49 -21.18 22.46
N ALA A 130 11.71 -22.09 21.50
CA ALA A 130 12.01 -23.49 21.77
C ALA A 130 13.29 -23.66 22.60
N VAL A 131 14.37 -22.91 22.27
CA VAL A 131 15.62 -22.91 23.03
C VAL A 131 15.41 -22.38 24.45
N CYS A 132 14.60 -21.32 24.61
CA CYS A 132 14.27 -20.80 25.95
C CYS A 132 13.51 -21.81 26.78
N VAL A 133 12.47 -22.46 26.24
CA VAL A 133 11.69 -23.47 26.94
C VAL A 133 12.56 -24.68 27.31
N PHE A 134 13.41 -25.15 26.40
CA PHE A 134 14.32 -26.26 26.64
C PHE A 134 15.34 -25.95 27.74
N SER A 135 15.92 -24.75 27.72
CA SER A 135 16.89 -24.31 28.73
C SER A 135 16.25 -24.12 30.12
N MET A 136 14.98 -23.64 30.16
CA MET A 136 14.21 -23.60 31.40
C MET A 136 13.93 -24.97 31.98
N GLY A 137 13.49 -25.93 31.14
CA GLY A 137 13.25 -27.29 31.58
C GLY A 137 14.49 -27.94 32.18
N ARG A 138 15.66 -27.72 31.57
CA ARG A 138 16.94 -28.26 32.12
C ARG A 138 17.34 -27.57 33.43
N ALA A 139 17.12 -26.23 33.54
CA ALA A 139 17.45 -25.51 34.77
C ALA A 139 16.51 -25.87 35.93
N ALA A 140 15.23 -26.11 35.65
CA ALA A 140 14.28 -26.61 36.66
C ALA A 140 14.64 -28.00 37.19
N LEU A 141 15.18 -28.88 36.33
CA LEU A 141 15.66 -30.19 36.71
C LEU A 141 16.96 -30.15 37.52
N SER A 142 17.81 -29.11 37.34
CA SER A 142 19.06 -28.96 38.09
C SER A 142 18.94 -28.22 39.42
N GLY A 143 17.73 -27.73 39.76
CA GLY A 143 17.48 -26.99 41.02
C GLY A 143 18.08 -25.59 41.11
N ASP A 144 18.60 -25.05 40.01
CA ASP A 144 19.38 -23.81 39.98
C ASP A 144 18.49 -22.62 39.53
N THR A 145 17.70 -22.12 40.49
CA THR A 145 16.73 -21.03 40.27
C THR A 145 17.37 -19.72 39.79
N LEU A 146 18.62 -19.48 40.15
CA LEU A 146 19.36 -18.28 39.77
C LEU A 146 19.73 -18.29 38.27
N LEU A 147 20.07 -19.44 37.73
CA LEU A 147 20.34 -19.67 36.30
C LEU A 147 19.07 -19.49 35.44
N ILE A 148 17.91 -19.84 36.00
CA ILE A 148 16.61 -19.64 35.34
C ILE A 148 16.33 -18.14 35.15
N ALA A 149 16.51 -17.34 36.19
CA ALA A 149 16.26 -15.92 36.15
C ALA A 149 17.19 -15.19 35.17
N LEU A 150 18.49 -15.48 35.16
CA LEU A 150 19.46 -14.88 34.23
C LEU A 150 19.22 -15.26 32.76
N ARG A 151 18.75 -16.47 32.50
CA ARG A 151 18.41 -16.94 31.15
C ARG A 151 17.07 -16.40 30.64
N PHE A 152 16.16 -16.06 31.54
CA PHE A 152 14.86 -15.47 31.17
C PHE A 152 14.95 -13.99 30.84
N PHE A 153 15.72 -13.23 31.63
CA PHE A 153 15.86 -11.78 31.45
C PHE A 153 16.95 -11.37 30.47
N GLY A 154 17.94 -12.22 30.21
CA GLY A 154 19.04 -11.93 29.28
C GLY A 154 18.59 -11.74 27.83
N PRO A 155 17.84 -12.67 27.22
CA PRO A 155 17.39 -12.54 25.83
C PRO A 155 16.34 -11.44 25.63
N THR A 156 15.44 -11.23 26.58
CA THR A 156 14.44 -10.16 26.52
C THR A 156 15.05 -8.78 26.66
N ALA A 157 16.07 -8.61 27.47
CA ALA A 157 16.84 -7.36 27.57
C ALA A 157 17.59 -7.05 26.26
N LEU A 158 18.14 -8.07 25.57
CA LEU A 158 18.80 -7.92 24.28
C LEU A 158 17.82 -7.53 23.15
N ILE A 159 16.62 -8.10 23.14
CA ILE A 159 15.57 -7.76 22.16
C ILE A 159 15.04 -6.34 22.39
N ALA A 160 14.85 -5.96 23.66
CA ALA A 160 14.43 -4.59 24.00
C ALA A 160 15.52 -3.55 23.63
N PHE A 161 16.80 -3.91 23.77
CA PHE A 161 17.93 -3.03 23.39
C PHE A 161 18.08 -2.93 21.86
N ALA A 162 17.84 -4.00 21.11
CA ALA A 162 17.89 -3.99 19.65
C ALA A 162 16.68 -3.26 19.03
N GLY A 163 15.50 -3.34 19.65
CA GLY A 163 14.30 -2.62 19.21
C GLY A 163 14.32 -1.12 19.46
N GLY A 164 15.06 -0.67 20.48
CA GLY A 164 15.19 0.76 20.82
C GLY A 164 16.18 1.56 19.97
N TYR A 165 16.95 0.92 19.09
CA TYR A 165 17.97 1.58 18.25
C TYR A 165 17.48 2.00 16.86
N TRP A 166 16.19 1.80 16.55
CA TRP A 166 15.60 2.13 15.24
C TRP A 166 14.71 3.37 15.24
N GLU A 167 14.63 4.12 16.35
CA GLU A 167 13.88 5.39 16.43
C GLU A 167 14.78 6.58 16.79
N ILE A 168 15.90 6.78 16.07
CA ILE A 168 16.60 8.08 16.05
C ILE A 168 17.01 8.39 14.61
#